data_c3167d25129943bd72016879f76dbb58
#
_entry.id   c3167d25129943bd72016879f76dbb58
#
_cell.length_a   1.000
_cell.length_b   1.000
_cell.length_c   1.000
_cell.angle_alpha   90.00
_cell.angle_beta   90.00
_cell.angle_gamma   90.00
#
_symmetry.space_group_name_H-M   'P 1'
#
loop_
_entity.id
_entity.type
_entity.pdbx_description
1 polymer ?
#
loop_
_entity_poly.entity_id
_entity_poly.type
_entity_poly.pdbx_seq_one_letter_code
_entity_poly.pdbx_strand_id
1 'polypeptide(L)'
;MQLVDELSMIYTTCLMCWGNLLPLPLPLMHKLTSPAATFGYGHTPIIQTLLGLFLLTIAGSITLIYHHLQDPVFHQNAYGFLTTVVLCRSWYLMETRLRSTQSATVTRMWTMVRYGLSFFLSGFLLWNADNAYCSQLRLARRAVGMPWGWLLEGHGWWHLLTGWGAYYYIVYGIWLRSCLDGKQGEYECVWERVWSLPVVRRRKGLAANGEANGTGNGVSAGLNGEIKKKV
;
A
#
# COMPACT_ATOMS: atom_id res chain seq x y z
N MET A 1 2.30 26.71 -5.90
CA MET A 1 1.93 25.38 -6.41
C MET A 1 2.94 24.31 -5.95
N GLN A 2 4.24 24.55 -6.05
CA GLN A 2 5.30 23.60 -5.66
C GLN A 2 5.16 23.08 -4.23
N LEU A 3 4.87 23.94 -3.25
CA LEU A 3 4.71 23.56 -1.84
C LEU A 3 3.62 22.50 -1.61
N VAL A 4 2.47 22.62 -2.29
CA VAL A 4 1.34 21.67 -2.13
C VAL A 4 1.70 20.30 -2.72
N ASP A 5 2.39 20.29 -3.84
CA ASP A 5 2.86 19.08 -4.51
C ASP A 5 3.87 18.31 -3.63
N GLU A 6 4.86 18.99 -3.14
CA GLU A 6 5.91 18.40 -2.29
C GLU A 6 5.37 17.90 -0.95
N LEU A 7 4.51 18.66 -0.26
CA LEU A 7 3.94 18.25 1.01
C LEU A 7 2.99 17.06 0.89
N SER A 8 2.27 16.93 -0.23
CA SER A 8 1.38 15.77 -0.47
C SER A 8 2.16 14.45 -0.45
N MET A 9 3.40 14.44 -0.91
CA MET A 9 4.29 13.27 -0.88
C MET A 9 4.63 12.86 0.56
N ILE A 10 4.94 13.84 1.44
CA ILE A 10 5.22 13.58 2.86
C ILE A 10 4.00 12.98 3.56
N TYR A 11 2.82 13.57 3.38
CA TYR A 11 1.60 13.08 4.02
C TYR A 11 1.23 11.67 3.54
N THR A 12 1.32 11.41 2.24
CA THR A 12 1.09 10.07 1.69
C THR A 12 2.05 9.04 2.28
N THR A 13 3.34 9.39 2.39
CA THR A 13 4.35 8.50 2.97
C THR A 13 4.10 8.27 4.47
N CYS A 14 3.68 9.28 5.22
CA CYS A 14 3.29 9.11 6.63
C CYS A 14 2.09 8.17 6.79
N LEU A 15 1.08 8.26 5.91
CA LEU A 15 -0.05 7.33 5.89
C LEU A 15 0.39 5.90 5.56
N MET A 16 1.29 5.73 4.60
CA MET A 16 1.88 4.42 4.30
C MET A 16 2.72 3.89 5.48
N CYS A 17 3.46 4.75 6.17
CA CYS A 17 4.17 4.44 7.40
C CYS A 17 3.22 3.92 8.47
N TRP A 18 2.13 4.62 8.70
CA TRP A 18 1.11 4.21 9.66
C TRP A 18 0.57 2.82 9.34
N GLY A 19 0.18 2.56 8.09
CA GLY A 19 -0.29 1.25 7.64
C GLY A 19 0.73 0.12 7.81
N ASN A 20 2.02 0.40 7.59
CA ASN A 20 3.09 -0.60 7.69
C ASN A 20 3.64 -0.78 9.12
N LEU A 21 3.61 0.26 9.95
CA LEU A 21 4.10 0.21 11.32
C LEU A 21 3.03 -0.29 12.30
N LEU A 22 1.77 -0.40 11.87
CA LEU A 22 0.75 -1.06 12.67
C LEU A 22 1.28 -2.44 13.08
N PRO A 23 1.45 -2.69 14.38
CA PRO A 23 2.09 -3.90 14.83
C PRO A 23 1.29 -5.13 14.39
N LEU A 24 2.00 -6.12 13.85
CA LEU A 24 1.46 -7.45 13.65
C LEU A 24 1.20 -8.07 15.03
N PRO A 25 0.16 -8.90 15.20
CA PRO A 25 -0.04 -9.66 16.41
C PRO A 25 1.23 -10.48 16.67
N LEU A 26 1.94 -10.19 17.78
CA LEU A 26 3.10 -10.95 18.18
C LEU A 26 2.63 -12.36 18.56
N PRO A 27 3.23 -13.44 18.02
CA PRO A 27 2.85 -14.82 18.36
C PRO A 27 3.00 -15.14 19.86
N LEU A 28 3.76 -14.32 20.60
CA LEU A 28 3.93 -14.44 22.04
C LEU A 28 2.67 -13.99 22.82
N MET A 29 1.89 -13.04 22.31
CA MET A 29 0.63 -12.62 22.96
C MET A 29 -0.53 -13.61 22.71
N HIS A 30 -0.46 -14.42 21.67
CA HIS A 30 -1.47 -15.43 21.39
C HIS A 30 -1.51 -16.56 22.45
N LYS A 31 -0.44 -16.76 23.19
CA LYS A 31 -0.39 -17.75 24.30
C LYS A 31 -0.95 -17.22 25.62
N LEU A 32 -1.13 -15.92 25.77
CA LEU A 32 -1.57 -15.28 27.02
C LEU A 32 -3.00 -14.77 27.00
N THR A 33 -3.64 -14.74 25.83
CA THR A 33 -5.04 -14.30 25.69
C THR A 33 -5.95 -15.48 25.37
N SER A 34 -6.96 -15.66 26.20
CA SER A 34 -8.04 -16.63 26.18
C SER A 34 -8.63 -16.86 24.78
N PRO A 35 -9.13 -18.09 24.45
CA PRO A 35 -9.67 -18.46 23.14
C PRO A 35 -10.92 -17.69 22.69
N ALA A 36 -11.45 -16.79 23.51
CA ALA A 36 -12.61 -15.96 23.18
C ALA A 36 -12.29 -14.68 22.37
N ALA A 37 -10.99 -14.36 22.11
CA ALA A 37 -10.56 -13.16 21.39
C ALA A 37 -10.22 -13.43 19.92
N THR A 38 -10.99 -14.28 19.24
CA THR A 38 -10.72 -14.68 17.85
C THR A 38 -11.21 -13.66 16.80
N PHE A 39 -11.74 -12.51 17.21
CA PHE A 39 -12.16 -11.45 16.31
C PHE A 39 -11.69 -10.09 16.84
N GLY A 40 -10.45 -9.76 16.61
CA GLY A 40 -9.96 -8.44 16.97
C GLY A 40 -8.46 -8.37 16.78
N TYR A 41 -8.04 -7.46 15.95
CA TYR A 41 -6.67 -6.99 15.92
C TYR A 41 -6.20 -6.75 17.36
N GLY A 42 -5.28 -7.56 17.85
CA GLY A 42 -4.79 -7.52 19.24
C GLY A 42 -3.93 -6.29 19.57
N HIS A 43 -4.31 -5.14 19.06
CA HIS A 43 -3.71 -3.85 19.37
C HIS A 43 -4.76 -2.99 20.05
N THR A 44 -4.43 -2.61 21.26
CA THR A 44 -5.22 -1.60 21.93
C THR A 44 -5.33 -0.40 21.00
N PRO A 45 -6.54 0.16 20.77
CA PRO A 45 -6.73 1.33 19.91
C PRO A 45 -5.80 2.49 20.31
N ILE A 46 -5.34 2.48 21.55
CA ILE A 46 -4.36 3.41 22.11
C ILE A 46 -3.04 3.40 21.34
N ILE A 47 -2.45 2.23 21.05
CA ILE A 47 -1.17 2.14 20.32
C ILE A 47 -1.32 2.66 18.88
N GLN A 48 -2.43 2.35 18.22
CA GLN A 48 -2.71 2.85 16.88
C GLN A 48 -2.87 4.38 16.88
N THR A 49 -3.58 4.91 17.85
CA THR A 49 -3.78 6.36 18.00
C THR A 49 -2.47 7.07 18.33
N LEU A 50 -1.67 6.53 19.25
CA LEU A 50 -0.36 7.09 19.60
C LEU A 50 0.60 7.10 18.39
N LEU A 51 0.63 6.03 17.62
CA LEU A 51 1.43 5.97 16.39
C LEU A 51 0.94 7.00 15.36
N GLY A 52 -0.37 7.13 15.18
CA GLY A 52 -0.96 8.14 14.29
C GLY A 52 -0.61 9.57 14.72
N LEU A 53 -0.73 9.87 16.02
CA LEU A 53 -0.34 11.18 16.58
C LEU A 53 1.16 11.44 16.41
N PHE A 54 2.00 10.45 16.65
CA PHE A 54 3.45 10.56 16.44
C PHE A 54 3.80 10.89 14.98
N LEU A 55 3.21 10.18 14.02
CA LEU A 55 3.43 10.43 12.59
C LEU A 55 2.86 11.78 12.15
N LEU A 56 1.71 12.18 12.71
CA LEU A 56 1.14 13.52 12.48
C LEU A 56 2.07 14.63 13.01
N THR A 57 2.68 14.42 14.17
CA THR A 57 3.67 15.35 14.72
C THR A 57 4.91 15.44 13.82
N ILE A 58 5.41 14.31 13.31
CA ILE A 58 6.53 14.30 12.34
C ILE A 58 6.15 15.06 11.07
N ALA A 59 4.99 14.76 10.48
CA ALA A 59 4.52 15.43 9.28
C ALA A 59 4.37 16.94 9.48
N GLY A 60 3.77 17.35 10.61
CA GLY A 60 3.64 18.75 10.99
C GLY A 60 4.99 19.44 11.19
N SER A 61 5.93 18.80 11.88
CA SER A 61 7.28 19.32 12.10
C SER A 61 8.03 19.52 10.77
N ILE A 62 7.99 18.51 9.88
CA ILE A 62 8.60 18.62 8.53
C ILE A 62 7.97 19.78 7.77
N THR A 63 6.64 19.91 7.81
CA THR A 63 5.92 21.00 7.14
C THR A 63 6.34 22.37 7.66
N LEU A 64 6.41 22.56 8.98
CA LEU A 64 6.82 23.82 9.60
C LEU A 64 8.27 24.17 9.28
N ILE A 65 9.18 23.20 9.40
CA ILE A 65 10.61 23.41 9.10
C ILE A 65 10.76 23.74 7.61
N TYR A 66 10.10 23.01 6.73
CA TYR A 66 10.15 23.28 5.28
C TYR A 66 9.56 24.65 4.93
N HIS A 67 8.48 25.05 5.58
CA HIS A 67 7.92 26.39 5.39
C HIS A 67 8.88 27.52 5.79
N HIS A 68 9.68 27.28 6.85
CA HIS A 68 10.69 28.24 7.32
C HIS A 68 11.96 28.26 6.45
N LEU A 69 12.50 27.09 6.14
CA LEU A 69 13.76 26.96 5.44
C LEU A 69 13.62 27.17 3.92
N GLN A 70 12.48 26.77 3.37
CA GLN A 70 12.20 26.77 1.92
C GLN A 70 13.28 26.05 1.08
N ASP A 71 13.96 25.07 1.69
CA ASP A 71 15.04 24.30 1.08
C ASP A 71 14.51 22.98 0.51
N PRO A 72 14.51 22.82 -0.83
CA PRO A 72 14.09 21.58 -1.47
C PRO A 72 14.91 20.37 -1.06
N VAL A 73 16.18 20.54 -0.71
CA VAL A 73 17.07 19.43 -0.31
C VAL A 73 16.63 18.84 1.03
N PHE A 74 16.22 19.69 1.96
CA PHE A 74 15.66 19.23 3.23
C PHE A 74 14.42 18.35 3.01
N HIS A 75 13.49 18.82 2.19
CA HIS A 75 12.27 18.09 1.85
C HIS A 75 12.56 16.73 1.21
N GLN A 76 13.45 16.70 0.21
CA GLN A 76 13.86 15.47 -0.50
C GLN A 76 14.46 14.43 0.46
N ASN A 77 15.34 14.88 1.36
CA ASN A 77 15.96 14.01 2.36
C ASN A 77 14.92 13.44 3.35
N ALA A 78 14.00 14.28 3.83
CA ALA A 78 12.92 13.84 4.73
C ALA A 78 12.01 12.80 4.04
N TYR A 79 11.59 13.08 2.81
CA TYR A 79 10.79 12.15 2.01
C TYR A 79 11.54 10.85 1.72
N GLY A 80 12.79 10.93 1.30
CA GLY A 80 13.63 9.76 1.02
C GLY A 80 13.84 8.90 2.26
N PHE A 81 14.06 9.50 3.42
CA PHE A 81 14.19 8.79 4.68
C PHE A 81 12.89 8.05 5.07
N LEU A 82 11.75 8.74 5.07
CA LEU A 82 10.45 8.13 5.39
C LEU A 82 10.12 7.00 4.42
N THR A 83 10.33 7.20 3.13
CA THR A 83 10.11 6.17 2.10
C THR A 83 10.99 4.95 2.33
N THR A 84 12.26 5.15 2.65
CA THR A 84 13.21 4.06 2.96
C THR A 84 12.75 3.25 4.18
N VAL A 85 12.29 3.91 5.23
CA VAL A 85 11.75 3.23 6.42
C VAL A 85 10.55 2.36 6.05
N VAL A 86 9.62 2.89 5.26
CA VAL A 86 8.42 2.15 4.80
C VAL A 86 8.83 0.94 3.96
N LEU A 87 9.72 1.11 3.00
CA LEU A 87 10.20 0.03 2.13
C LEU A 87 10.93 -1.06 2.91
N CYS A 88 11.92 -0.68 3.72
CA CYS A 88 12.69 -1.65 4.52
C CYS A 88 11.79 -2.42 5.48
N ARG A 89 10.85 -1.75 6.13
CA ARG A 89 9.90 -2.41 7.03
C ARG A 89 9.00 -3.42 6.31
N SER A 90 8.45 -3.05 5.17
CA SER A 90 7.57 -3.95 4.41
C SER A 90 8.35 -5.14 3.84
N TRP A 91 9.58 -4.94 3.35
CA TRP A 91 10.44 -6.03 2.89
C TRP A 91 10.83 -6.98 4.04
N TYR A 92 11.18 -6.42 5.20
CA TYR A 92 11.47 -7.20 6.38
C TYR A 92 10.27 -8.09 6.77
N LEU A 93 9.07 -7.53 6.81
CA LEU A 93 7.85 -8.29 7.13
C LEU A 93 7.56 -9.38 6.10
N MET A 94 7.69 -9.07 4.82
CA MET A 94 7.50 -10.02 3.73
C MET A 94 8.46 -11.20 3.85
N GLU A 95 9.76 -10.93 4.07
CA GLU A 95 10.78 -11.99 4.15
C GLU A 95 10.66 -12.82 5.43
N THR A 96 10.49 -12.18 6.59
CA THR A 96 10.51 -12.88 7.86
C THR A 96 9.21 -13.63 8.17
N ARG A 97 8.07 -13.15 7.68
CA ARG A 97 6.76 -13.71 8.03
C ARG A 97 6.14 -14.59 6.94
N LEU A 98 6.42 -14.30 5.68
CA LEU A 98 5.77 -14.99 4.56
C LEU A 98 6.69 -15.97 3.82
N ARG A 99 8.01 -15.75 3.82
CA ARG A 99 8.94 -16.58 3.05
C ARG A 99 8.84 -18.07 3.41
N SER A 100 8.74 -18.40 4.68
CA SER A 100 8.68 -19.81 5.15
C SER A 100 7.39 -20.53 4.76
N THR A 101 6.27 -19.79 4.66
CA THR A 101 4.94 -20.35 4.43
C THR A 101 4.45 -20.21 2.98
N GLN A 102 4.89 -19.15 2.28
CA GLN A 102 4.32 -18.74 0.98
C GLN A 102 5.39 -18.24 0.01
N SER A 103 6.42 -19.06 -0.25
CA SER A 103 7.57 -18.62 -1.07
C SER A 103 7.18 -18.16 -2.48
N ALA A 104 6.19 -18.79 -3.13
CA ALA A 104 5.69 -18.39 -4.45
C ALA A 104 5.01 -17.01 -4.42
N THR A 105 4.25 -16.71 -3.38
CA THR A 105 3.62 -15.38 -3.16
C THR A 105 4.69 -14.31 -2.97
N VAL A 106 5.70 -14.58 -2.15
CA VAL A 106 6.83 -13.66 -1.92
C VAL A 106 7.60 -13.37 -3.21
N THR A 107 7.83 -14.37 -4.06
CA THR A 107 8.47 -14.17 -5.37
C THR A 107 7.66 -13.23 -6.28
N ARG A 108 6.34 -13.37 -6.30
CA ARG A 108 5.45 -12.44 -7.03
C ARG A 108 5.47 -11.04 -6.43
N MET A 109 5.48 -10.91 -5.10
CA MET A 109 5.59 -9.63 -4.41
C MET A 109 6.91 -8.92 -4.75
N TRP A 110 8.02 -9.64 -4.79
CA TRP A 110 9.31 -9.11 -5.25
C TRP A 110 9.28 -8.61 -6.69
N THR A 111 8.53 -9.28 -7.55
CA THR A 111 8.35 -8.80 -8.92
C THR A 111 7.62 -7.46 -8.94
N MET A 112 6.55 -7.29 -8.15
CA MET A 112 5.84 -6.01 -8.02
C MET A 112 6.74 -4.90 -7.46
N VAL A 113 7.53 -5.20 -6.41
CA VAL A 113 8.49 -4.27 -5.82
C VAL A 113 9.51 -3.81 -6.87
N ARG A 114 10.08 -4.74 -7.65
CA ARG A 114 11.04 -4.40 -8.72
C ARG A 114 10.45 -3.48 -9.77
N TYR A 115 9.21 -3.76 -10.25
CA TYR A 115 8.54 -2.88 -11.21
C TYR A 115 8.27 -1.51 -10.61
N GLY A 116 7.68 -1.44 -9.40
CA GLY A 116 7.39 -0.18 -8.74
C GLY A 116 8.65 0.66 -8.51
N LEU A 117 9.74 0.03 -8.05
CA LEU A 117 11.02 0.69 -7.83
C LEU A 117 11.66 1.15 -9.14
N SER A 118 11.58 0.34 -10.22
CA SER A 118 12.10 0.74 -11.53
C SER A 118 11.39 1.96 -12.08
N PHE A 119 10.06 2.02 -11.99
CA PHE A 119 9.30 3.22 -12.40
C PHE A 119 9.68 4.43 -11.57
N PHE A 120 9.74 4.30 -10.25
CA PHE A 120 10.11 5.39 -9.35
C PHE A 120 11.53 5.92 -9.66
N LEU A 121 12.52 5.04 -9.77
CA LEU A 121 13.91 5.43 -10.06
C LEU A 121 14.04 6.04 -11.45
N SER A 122 13.35 5.52 -12.46
CA SER A 122 13.34 6.11 -13.80
C SER A 122 12.77 7.53 -13.78
N GLY A 123 11.68 7.75 -13.06
CA GLY A 123 11.10 9.07 -12.87
C GLY A 123 12.08 10.02 -12.17
N PHE A 124 12.71 9.56 -11.09
CA PHE A 124 13.70 10.34 -10.34
C PHE A 124 14.92 10.73 -11.20
N LEU A 125 15.41 9.81 -12.03
CA LEU A 125 16.51 10.11 -12.97
C LEU A 125 16.10 11.15 -14.00
N LEU A 126 14.90 11.04 -14.57
CA LEU A 126 14.38 12.02 -15.53
C LEU A 126 14.21 13.40 -14.91
N TRP A 127 13.71 13.47 -13.68
CA TRP A 127 13.58 14.72 -12.94
C TRP A 127 14.95 15.37 -12.66
N ASN A 128 15.96 14.58 -12.25
CA ASN A 128 17.31 15.08 -12.07
C ASN A 128 17.92 15.59 -13.39
N ALA A 129 17.70 14.86 -14.49
CA ALA A 129 18.14 15.28 -15.81
C ALA A 129 17.45 16.59 -16.25
N ASP A 130 16.13 16.73 -16.02
CA ASP A 130 15.40 17.97 -16.32
C ASP A 130 15.94 19.17 -15.54
N ASN A 131 16.26 18.97 -14.26
CA ASN A 131 16.88 20.01 -13.43
C ASN A 131 18.29 20.39 -13.91
N ALA A 132 19.13 19.39 -14.21
CA ALA A 132 20.51 19.59 -14.63
C ALA A 132 20.61 20.26 -16.02
N TYR A 133 19.72 19.90 -16.94
CA TYR A 133 19.72 20.38 -18.33
C TYR A 133 18.57 21.32 -18.66
N CYS A 134 17.99 21.99 -17.65
CA CYS A 134 16.77 22.79 -17.77
C CYS A 134 16.86 23.85 -18.89
N SER A 135 17.98 24.56 -19.03
CA SER A 135 18.16 25.58 -20.06
C SER A 135 18.19 24.99 -21.47
N GLN A 136 18.90 23.90 -21.68
CA GLN A 136 19.02 23.21 -22.97
C GLN A 136 17.69 22.59 -23.38
N LEU A 137 17.01 21.91 -22.44
CA LEU A 137 15.68 21.33 -22.68
C LEU A 137 14.64 22.39 -23.01
N ARG A 138 14.71 23.57 -22.38
CA ARG A 138 13.83 24.70 -22.69
C ARG A 138 14.04 25.23 -24.11
N LEU A 139 15.30 25.34 -24.55
CA LEU A 139 15.63 25.72 -25.93
C LEU A 139 15.16 24.66 -26.92
N ALA A 140 15.42 23.38 -26.64
CA ALA A 140 14.96 22.27 -27.48
C ALA A 140 13.44 22.23 -27.61
N ARG A 141 12.70 22.43 -26.52
CA ARG A 141 11.21 22.52 -26.54
C ARG A 141 10.70 23.63 -27.45
N ARG A 142 11.35 24.80 -27.41
CA ARG A 142 10.99 25.93 -28.29
C ARG A 142 11.30 25.64 -29.77
N ALA A 143 12.40 24.95 -30.06
CA ALA A 143 12.79 24.57 -31.41
C ALA A 143 11.88 23.50 -32.00
N VAL A 144 11.50 22.50 -31.21
CA VAL A 144 10.64 21.39 -31.64
C VAL A 144 9.17 21.82 -31.76
N GLY A 145 8.73 22.75 -30.90
CA GLY A 145 7.37 23.26 -30.90
C GLY A 145 6.32 22.23 -30.44
N MET A 146 5.05 22.67 -30.47
CA MET A 146 3.91 21.79 -30.13
C MET A 146 3.48 20.98 -31.36
N PRO A 147 3.04 19.71 -31.20
CA PRO A 147 2.78 19.01 -29.94
C PRO A 147 3.97 18.28 -29.33
N TRP A 148 5.07 18.16 -30.03
CA TRP A 148 6.19 17.26 -29.64
C TRP A 148 7.02 17.77 -28.46
N GLY A 149 6.97 19.08 -28.19
CA GLY A 149 7.70 19.70 -27.07
C GLY A 149 7.35 19.12 -25.70
N TRP A 150 6.14 18.57 -25.51
CA TRP A 150 5.75 17.97 -24.24
C TRP A 150 6.53 16.69 -23.88
N LEU A 151 7.06 15.97 -24.89
CA LEU A 151 7.91 14.79 -24.64
C LEU A 151 9.21 15.15 -23.90
N LEU A 152 9.64 16.38 -23.99
CA LEU A 152 10.83 16.90 -23.32
C LEU A 152 10.52 17.52 -21.93
N GLU A 153 9.32 17.36 -21.43
CA GLU A 153 8.91 17.80 -20.09
C GLU A 153 9.25 16.72 -19.05
N GLY A 154 10.52 16.70 -18.60
CA GLY A 154 10.99 15.70 -17.64
C GLY A 154 10.23 15.70 -16.32
N HIS A 155 9.77 16.87 -15.87
CA HIS A 155 8.95 17.00 -14.66
C HIS A 155 7.58 16.30 -14.80
N GLY A 156 6.93 16.39 -15.96
CA GLY A 156 5.69 15.66 -16.23
C GLY A 156 5.88 14.15 -16.21
N TRP A 157 6.97 13.65 -16.77
CA TRP A 157 7.33 12.25 -16.72
C TRP A 157 7.63 11.76 -15.31
N TRP A 158 8.25 12.60 -14.48
CA TRP A 158 8.45 12.32 -13.07
C TRP A 158 7.12 11.99 -12.37
N HIS A 159 6.10 12.84 -12.51
CA HIS A 159 4.80 12.60 -11.89
C HIS A 159 4.12 11.33 -12.41
N LEU A 160 4.19 11.07 -13.70
CA LEU A 160 3.61 9.87 -14.29
C LEU A 160 4.27 8.59 -13.77
N LEU A 161 5.60 8.55 -13.78
CA LEU A 161 6.36 7.37 -13.40
C LEU A 161 6.32 7.12 -11.88
N THR A 162 6.40 8.17 -11.08
CA THR A 162 6.22 8.05 -9.62
C THR A 162 4.82 7.63 -9.24
N GLY A 163 3.79 8.12 -9.95
CA GLY A 163 2.41 7.66 -9.79
C GLY A 163 2.25 6.17 -10.06
N TRP A 164 2.86 5.65 -11.13
CA TRP A 164 2.89 4.22 -11.41
C TRP A 164 3.67 3.44 -10.35
N GLY A 165 4.83 3.92 -9.94
CA GLY A 165 5.62 3.32 -8.87
C GLY A 165 4.83 3.22 -7.57
N ALA A 166 4.16 4.31 -7.18
CA ALA A 166 3.30 4.36 -6.00
C ALA A 166 2.11 3.39 -6.10
N TYR A 167 1.48 3.28 -7.27
CA TYR A 167 0.41 2.31 -7.49
C TYR A 167 0.86 0.87 -7.23
N TYR A 168 1.99 0.45 -7.82
CA TYR A 168 2.55 -0.89 -7.58
C TYR A 168 2.82 -1.12 -6.10
N TYR A 169 3.35 -0.12 -5.41
CA TYR A 169 3.64 -0.22 -3.99
C TYR A 169 2.38 -0.29 -3.12
N ILE A 170 1.34 0.48 -3.44
CA ILE A 170 0.04 0.42 -2.73
C ILE A 170 -0.60 -0.96 -2.89
N VAL A 171 -0.67 -1.48 -4.12
CA VAL A 171 -1.24 -2.81 -4.39
C VAL A 171 -0.43 -3.90 -3.70
N TYR A 172 0.90 -3.80 -3.74
CA TYR A 172 1.80 -4.68 -2.99
C TYR A 172 1.50 -4.62 -1.49
N GLY A 173 1.37 -3.42 -0.91
CA GLY A 173 1.09 -3.23 0.52
C GLY A 173 -0.27 -3.83 0.94
N ILE A 174 -1.32 -3.65 0.14
CA ILE A 174 -2.64 -4.24 0.38
C ILE A 174 -2.55 -5.77 0.34
N TRP A 175 -1.85 -6.33 -0.63
CA TRP A 175 -1.69 -7.78 -0.75
C TRP A 175 -0.84 -8.35 0.38
N LEU A 176 0.29 -7.70 0.69
CA LEU A 176 1.14 -8.06 1.82
C LEU A 176 0.32 -8.10 3.13
N ARG A 177 -0.45 -7.05 3.38
CA ARG A 177 -1.30 -6.97 4.58
C ARG A 177 -2.33 -8.10 4.63
N SER A 178 -3.00 -8.37 3.52
CA SER A 178 -3.99 -9.47 3.42
C SER A 178 -3.35 -10.83 3.73
N CYS A 179 -2.12 -11.06 3.28
CA CYS A 179 -1.37 -12.28 3.58
C CYS A 179 -0.93 -12.36 5.05
N LEU A 180 -0.49 -11.24 5.63
CA LEU A 180 -0.08 -11.16 7.03
C LEU A 180 -1.25 -11.36 7.99
N ASP A 181 -2.45 -10.92 7.61
CA ASP A 181 -3.69 -11.10 8.37
C ASP A 181 -4.28 -12.52 8.21
N GLY A 182 -3.62 -13.43 7.49
CA GLY A 182 -4.08 -14.81 7.27
C GLY A 182 -5.23 -14.93 6.26
N LYS A 183 -5.55 -13.84 5.54
CA LYS A 183 -6.67 -13.78 4.56
C LYS A 183 -6.26 -14.13 3.13
N GLN A 184 -5.13 -14.81 2.93
CA GLN A 184 -4.65 -15.22 1.62
C GLN A 184 -5.61 -16.15 0.86
N GLY A 185 -6.52 -16.82 1.57
CA GLY A 185 -7.59 -17.63 0.97
C GLY A 185 -8.72 -16.79 0.38
N GLU A 186 -8.95 -15.59 0.92
CA GLU A 186 -10.05 -14.71 0.53
C GLU A 186 -9.66 -13.73 -0.58
N TYR A 187 -8.41 -13.33 -0.63
CA TYR A 187 -7.90 -12.33 -1.57
C TYR A 187 -6.85 -12.92 -2.49
N GLU A 188 -6.89 -12.50 -3.75
CA GLU A 188 -5.92 -12.88 -4.76
C GLU A 188 -5.40 -11.63 -5.48
N CYS A 189 -4.11 -11.64 -5.80
CA CYS A 189 -3.53 -10.64 -6.69
C CYS A 189 -3.61 -11.15 -8.12
N VAL A 190 -4.40 -10.47 -8.94
CA VAL A 190 -4.54 -10.76 -10.36
C VAL A 190 -3.64 -9.83 -11.15
N TRP A 191 -2.72 -10.42 -11.89
CA TRP A 191 -1.79 -9.71 -12.76
C TRP A 191 -1.61 -10.56 -14.02
N GLU A 192 -2.42 -10.26 -15.02
CA GLU A 192 -2.54 -11.11 -16.21
C GLU A 192 -1.40 -10.91 -17.20
N ARG A 193 -0.94 -9.68 -17.36
CA ARG A 193 0.11 -9.32 -18.33
C ARG A 193 1.06 -8.30 -17.73
N VAL A 194 2.28 -8.26 -18.26
CA VAL A 194 3.32 -7.27 -17.85
C VAL A 194 2.83 -5.83 -18.00
N TRP A 195 1.98 -5.58 -19.01
CA TRP A 195 1.40 -4.26 -19.30
C TRP A 195 0.09 -3.96 -18.54
N SER A 196 -0.50 -4.96 -17.88
CA SER A 196 -1.68 -4.75 -17.06
C SER A 196 -1.27 -4.32 -15.66
N LEU A 197 -2.08 -3.47 -15.04
CA LEU A 197 -1.88 -3.08 -13.65
C LEU A 197 -2.32 -4.23 -12.74
N PRO A 198 -1.52 -4.60 -11.72
CA PRO A 198 -1.92 -5.59 -10.74
C PRO A 198 -3.09 -5.09 -9.90
N VAL A 199 -4.03 -5.97 -9.57
CA VAL A 199 -5.19 -5.66 -8.75
C VAL A 199 -5.39 -6.75 -7.70
N VAL A 200 -5.65 -6.35 -6.45
CA VAL A 200 -6.07 -7.28 -5.41
C VAL A 200 -7.59 -7.33 -5.38
N ARG A 201 -8.15 -8.53 -5.54
CA ARG A 201 -9.60 -8.73 -5.50
C ARG A 201 -9.97 -9.93 -4.62
N ARG A 202 -11.19 -9.93 -4.13
CA ARG A 202 -11.74 -11.08 -3.39
C ARG A 202 -12.02 -12.23 -4.35
N ARG A 203 -11.68 -13.47 -3.94
CA ARG A 203 -11.97 -14.68 -4.73
C ARG A 203 -13.46 -14.88 -4.91
N LYS A 204 -13.91 -15.09 -6.13
CA LYS A 204 -15.34 -15.20 -6.49
C LYS A 204 -16.07 -16.36 -5.80
N GLY A 205 -15.40 -17.45 -5.42
CA GLY A 205 -16.02 -18.62 -4.78
C GLY A 205 -16.48 -18.40 -3.33
N LEU A 206 -15.93 -17.42 -2.61
CA LEU A 206 -16.35 -17.09 -1.24
C LEU A 206 -17.52 -16.09 -1.20
N ALA A 207 -17.69 -15.29 -2.25
CA ALA A 207 -18.82 -14.36 -2.34
C ALA A 207 -20.17 -15.10 -2.47
N ALA A 208 -20.20 -16.20 -3.24
CA ALA A 208 -21.42 -16.99 -3.44
C ALA A 208 -21.90 -17.72 -2.17
N ASN A 209 -20.98 -18.13 -1.28
CA ASN A 209 -21.33 -18.81 -0.03
C ASN A 209 -21.72 -17.82 1.10
N GLY A 210 -21.36 -16.55 1.01
CA GLY A 210 -21.75 -15.51 1.96
C GLY A 210 -23.19 -15.03 1.76
N GLU A 211 -23.66 -14.98 0.51
CA GLU A 211 -25.04 -14.61 0.20
C GLU A 211 -26.03 -15.76 0.42
N ALA A 212 -25.60 -17.03 0.23
CA ALA A 212 -26.44 -18.20 0.48
C ALA A 212 -26.72 -18.43 1.99
N ASN A 213 -25.80 -18.03 2.89
CA ASN A 213 -26.01 -18.15 4.34
C ASN A 213 -26.74 -16.95 4.98
N GLY A 214 -26.92 -15.86 4.26
CA GLY A 214 -27.63 -14.66 4.75
C GLY A 214 -29.15 -14.70 4.58
N THR A 215 -29.69 -15.61 3.74
CA THR A 215 -31.13 -15.71 3.42
C THR A 215 -31.81 -16.91 4.04
N GLY A 216 -31.14 -17.69 4.89
CA GLY A 216 -31.62 -18.96 5.42
C GLY A 216 -31.95 -19.03 6.91
N ASN A 217 -32.23 -17.90 7.60
CA ASN A 217 -32.73 -17.93 8.98
C ASN A 217 -33.96 -17.03 9.15
N GLY A 218 -35.08 -17.50 8.60
CA GLY A 218 -36.39 -16.95 8.86
C GLY A 218 -37.43 -18.01 8.56
N VAL A 219 -38.04 -18.51 9.64
CA VAL A 219 -39.34 -19.25 9.63
C VAL A 219 -39.29 -20.74 9.27
N SER A 220 -39.24 -21.58 10.27
CA SER A 220 -40.25 -22.63 10.52
C SER A 220 -40.07 -23.20 11.92
N ALA A 221 -40.69 -22.52 12.88
CA ALA A 221 -41.17 -23.20 14.07
C ALA A 221 -42.60 -23.63 13.76
N GLY A 222 -42.91 -24.89 14.00
CA GLY A 222 -44.28 -25.26 14.23
C GLY A 222 -44.81 -26.44 13.41
N LEU A 223 -45.14 -27.43 14.17
CA LEU A 223 -46.30 -28.30 14.05
C LEU A 223 -46.11 -29.73 13.53
N ASN A 224 -46.30 -30.58 14.56
CA ASN A 224 -47.05 -31.83 14.51
C ASN A 224 -46.39 -33.02 13.79
N GLY A 225 -46.36 -34.14 14.36
CA GLY A 225 -47.26 -34.79 15.32
C GLY A 225 -47.15 -36.27 15.06
N GLU A 226 -47.24 -37.01 16.11
CA GLU A 226 -47.48 -38.43 16.18
C GLU A 226 -48.15 -39.07 14.95
N ILE A 227 -47.75 -40.29 14.64
CA ILE A 227 -48.62 -41.46 14.55
C ILE A 227 -47.77 -42.72 14.31
N LYS A 228 -47.63 -43.53 15.32
CA LYS A 228 -48.02 -44.93 15.55
C LYS A 228 -47.81 -45.93 14.40
N LYS A 229 -46.96 -46.92 14.71
CA LYS A 229 -47.22 -48.37 14.87
C LYS A 229 -47.83 -49.18 13.74
N LYS A 230 -47.19 -50.38 13.62
CA LYS A 230 -47.68 -51.68 13.14
C LYS A 230 -47.55 -51.90 11.64
N VAL A 231 -46.91 -52.93 11.20
CA VAL A 231 -46.86 -54.37 11.50
C VAL A 231 -45.48 -54.87 11.10
#